data_7fca840fce74b6b6bbcd34dccc260405
#
_entry.id   7fca840fce74b6b6bbcd34dccc260405
#
_cell.length_a   1.000
_cell.length_b   1.000
_cell.length_c   1.000
_cell.angle_alpha   90.00
_cell.angle_beta   90.00
_cell.angle_gamma   90.00
#
_symmetry.space_group_name_H-M   'P 1'
#
loop_
_entity.id
_entity.type
_entity.pdbx_description
1 polymer ?
#
loop_
_entity_poly.entity_id
_entity_poly.type
_entity_poly.pdbx_seq_one_letter_code
_entity_poly.pdbx_strand_id
1 'polypeptide(L)'
;MAVVLSVIIPVLNKADTIVGEVENWLESGVAGEVIVADGGSIDATADLARVAGAGVVTALRGRGSQMAAGAKTAVGDWLLFIHADTRLEPGWQMVTERFMADAANRFCAGHYRFVLDDTSPEARRLERMVAWRCQTFGLPYGDQGLLISNEFYEHLGGFPSIPLMEDVALVRRIAKHRLKALPADALTSAVRYHRDGYILRPARNLLCLGLYFLGVRPAFLVLLYTRGRE
;
A
#
# COMPACT_ATOMS: atom_id res chain seq x y z
N MET A 1 -3.82 7.85 -26.25
CA MET A 1 -4.08 8.65 -25.06
C MET A 1 -2.93 8.42 -24.10
N ALA A 2 -2.49 9.43 -23.36
CA ALA A 2 -1.49 9.22 -22.32
C ALA A 2 -2.06 8.31 -21.24
N VAL A 3 -1.26 7.36 -20.74
CA VAL A 3 -1.64 6.47 -19.64
C VAL A 3 -1.71 7.30 -18.35
N VAL A 4 -2.83 7.27 -17.66
CA VAL A 4 -3.06 8.05 -16.43
C VAL A 4 -2.93 7.16 -15.21
N LEU A 5 -2.11 7.60 -14.23
CA LEU A 5 -1.91 6.92 -12.95
C LEU A 5 -2.70 7.65 -11.85
N SER A 6 -3.58 6.95 -11.16
CA SER A 6 -4.23 7.42 -9.93
C SER A 6 -3.49 6.86 -8.72
N VAL A 7 -2.95 7.74 -7.87
CA VAL A 7 -2.32 7.36 -6.61
C VAL A 7 -3.33 7.41 -5.47
N ILE A 8 -3.53 6.31 -4.75
CA ILE A 8 -4.54 6.17 -3.71
C ILE A 8 -3.86 5.98 -2.35
N ILE A 9 -4.11 6.91 -1.44
CA ILE A 9 -3.45 6.98 -0.13
C ILE A 9 -4.51 6.87 0.99
N PRO A 10 -4.58 5.76 1.72
CA PRO A 10 -5.46 5.64 2.88
C PRO A 10 -4.86 6.40 4.08
N VAL A 11 -5.63 7.31 4.67
CA VAL A 11 -5.19 8.15 5.78
C VAL A 11 -6.12 8.11 6.97
N LEU A 12 -5.58 8.39 8.15
CA LEU A 12 -6.32 8.67 9.38
C LEU A 12 -5.46 9.54 10.30
N ASN A 13 -5.91 10.76 10.59
CA ASN A 13 -5.21 11.75 11.41
C ASN A 13 -3.74 11.94 10.98
N LYS A 14 -3.56 12.57 9.82
CA LYS A 14 -2.26 12.82 9.16
C LYS A 14 -2.06 14.29 8.79
N ALA A 15 -2.69 15.21 9.52
CA ALA A 15 -2.61 16.65 9.24
C ALA A 15 -1.18 17.19 9.18
N ASP A 16 -0.26 16.59 9.95
CA ASP A 16 1.16 16.96 10.04
C ASP A 16 1.98 16.60 8.79
N THR A 17 1.58 15.59 8.00
CA THR A 17 2.38 15.09 6.88
C THR A 17 1.66 15.12 5.53
N ILE A 18 0.33 15.21 5.52
CA ILE A 18 -0.47 14.98 4.31
C ILE A 18 -0.17 15.96 3.17
N VAL A 19 0.13 17.22 3.48
CA VAL A 19 0.42 18.24 2.46
C VAL A 19 1.65 17.82 1.66
N GLY A 20 2.78 17.59 2.34
CA GLY A 20 4.01 17.19 1.66
C GLY A 20 3.88 15.84 0.93
N GLU A 21 3.08 14.91 1.45
CA GLU A 21 2.80 13.64 0.77
C GLU A 21 2.06 13.87 -0.57
N VAL A 22 1.02 14.69 -0.58
CA VAL A 22 0.24 15.00 -1.79
C VAL A 22 1.08 15.76 -2.80
N GLU A 23 1.80 16.80 -2.37
CA GLU A 23 2.67 17.61 -3.22
C GLU A 23 3.75 16.75 -3.89
N ASN A 24 4.43 15.89 -3.14
CA ASN A 24 5.46 14.98 -3.67
C ASN A 24 4.91 14.07 -4.79
N TRP A 25 3.67 13.59 -4.65
CA TRP A 25 3.06 12.76 -5.70
C TRP A 25 2.68 13.58 -6.93
N LEU A 26 2.06 14.75 -6.76
CA LEU A 26 1.66 15.62 -7.88
C LEU A 26 2.89 16.16 -8.64
N GLU A 27 3.95 16.51 -7.93
CA GLU A 27 5.22 16.98 -8.52
C GLU A 27 6.03 15.86 -9.19
N SER A 28 5.69 14.60 -8.98
CA SER A 28 6.41 13.45 -9.55
C SER A 28 6.40 13.43 -11.08
N GLY A 29 5.44 14.07 -11.73
CA GLY A 29 5.23 14.06 -13.17
C GLY A 29 4.61 12.77 -13.73
N VAL A 30 4.40 11.74 -12.89
CA VAL A 30 3.82 10.44 -13.27
C VAL A 30 2.38 10.28 -12.77
N ALA A 31 2.09 10.83 -11.58
CA ALA A 31 0.74 10.82 -11.05
C ALA A 31 -0.15 11.80 -11.83
N GLY A 32 -1.20 11.28 -12.44
CA GLY A 32 -2.24 12.12 -13.10
C GLY A 32 -3.22 12.68 -12.07
N GLU A 33 -3.42 11.98 -10.96
CA GLU A 33 -4.21 12.42 -9.81
C GLU A 33 -3.74 11.75 -8.52
N VAL A 34 -4.01 12.40 -7.40
CA VAL A 34 -3.83 11.86 -6.05
C VAL A 34 -5.17 11.82 -5.34
N ILE A 35 -5.53 10.66 -4.80
CA ILE A 35 -6.77 10.42 -4.09
C ILE A 35 -6.45 10.06 -2.65
N VAL A 36 -6.82 10.91 -1.73
CA VAL A 36 -6.71 10.69 -0.29
C VAL A 36 -8.00 10.05 0.21
N ALA A 37 -7.92 8.80 0.61
CA ALA A 37 -9.05 8.06 1.17
C ALA A 37 -9.05 8.17 2.69
N ASP A 38 -9.86 9.10 3.22
CA ASP A 38 -9.91 9.43 4.63
C ASP A 38 -10.84 8.49 5.41
N GLY A 39 -10.29 7.86 6.44
CA GLY A 39 -10.99 6.91 7.32
C GLY A 39 -11.78 7.56 8.47
N GLY A 40 -12.16 8.83 8.33
CA GLY A 40 -12.84 9.60 9.37
C GLY A 40 -11.86 10.29 10.31
N SER A 41 -10.92 11.06 9.76
CA SER A 41 -10.01 11.91 10.54
C SER A 41 -10.79 12.96 11.33
N ILE A 42 -10.33 13.24 12.54
CA ILE A 42 -10.89 14.27 13.42
C ILE A 42 -10.04 15.54 13.47
N ASP A 43 -8.91 15.54 12.78
CA ASP A 43 -8.00 16.67 12.59
C ASP A 43 -8.21 17.30 11.19
N ALA A 44 -7.36 18.24 10.83
CA ALA A 44 -7.43 18.95 9.55
C ALA A 44 -6.96 18.13 8.33
N THR A 45 -6.73 16.80 8.44
CA THR A 45 -6.18 15.96 7.35
C THR A 45 -6.93 16.14 6.03
N ALA A 46 -8.25 16.00 6.05
CA ALA A 46 -9.05 16.03 4.83
C ALA A 46 -9.02 17.43 4.13
N ASP A 47 -9.04 18.49 4.92
CA ASP A 47 -9.03 19.85 4.38
C ASP A 47 -7.64 20.22 3.83
N LEU A 48 -6.58 19.86 4.55
CA LEU A 48 -5.21 20.06 4.10
C LEU A 48 -4.90 19.27 2.82
N ALA A 49 -5.39 18.04 2.71
CA ALA A 49 -5.24 17.24 1.50
C ALA A 49 -5.91 17.91 0.28
N ARG A 50 -7.12 18.49 0.45
CA ARG A 50 -7.80 19.24 -0.63
C ARG A 50 -7.03 20.48 -1.04
N VAL A 51 -6.52 21.23 -0.07
CA VAL A 51 -5.70 22.43 -0.32
C VAL A 51 -4.43 22.08 -1.08
N ALA A 52 -3.82 20.94 -0.78
CA ALA A 52 -2.66 20.45 -1.50
C ALA A 52 -2.96 19.90 -2.92
N GLY A 53 -4.24 19.84 -3.32
CA GLY A 53 -4.65 19.43 -4.67
C GLY A 53 -5.11 17.99 -4.82
N ALA A 54 -5.27 17.24 -3.73
CA ALA A 54 -5.78 15.86 -3.78
C ALA A 54 -7.32 15.83 -3.90
N GLY A 55 -7.83 14.86 -4.64
CA GLY A 55 -9.20 14.38 -4.47
C GLY A 55 -9.35 13.71 -3.10
N VAL A 56 -10.40 14.08 -2.33
CA VAL A 56 -10.61 13.47 -1.00
C VAL A 56 -11.93 12.72 -0.98
N VAL A 57 -11.87 11.45 -0.62
CA VAL A 57 -13.03 10.59 -0.41
C VAL A 57 -13.07 10.13 1.05
N THR A 58 -14.23 10.27 1.69
CA THR A 58 -14.46 9.73 3.04
C THR A 58 -14.93 8.28 2.95
N ALA A 59 -14.35 7.42 3.76
CA ALA A 59 -14.64 5.99 3.78
C ALA A 59 -14.81 5.48 5.21
N LEU A 60 -15.38 4.30 5.35
CA LEU A 60 -15.35 3.59 6.63
C LEU A 60 -13.90 3.36 7.07
N ARG A 61 -13.66 3.50 8.36
CA ARG A 61 -12.33 3.25 8.95
C ARG A 61 -11.87 1.82 8.67
N GLY A 62 -10.71 1.71 8.03
CA GLY A 62 -10.09 0.44 7.65
C GLY A 62 -9.45 0.55 6.27
N ARG A 63 -8.18 0.14 6.14
CA ARG A 63 -7.41 0.31 4.90
C ARG A 63 -8.10 -0.27 3.67
N GLY A 64 -8.68 -1.46 3.79
CA GLY A 64 -9.41 -2.09 2.69
C GLY A 64 -10.58 -1.25 2.20
N SER A 65 -11.41 -0.74 3.13
CA SER A 65 -12.54 0.14 2.80
C SER A 65 -12.09 1.47 2.20
N GLN A 66 -11.01 2.05 2.73
CA GLN A 66 -10.45 3.31 2.23
C GLN A 66 -9.86 3.12 0.83
N MET A 67 -9.03 2.11 0.59
CA MET A 67 -8.46 1.83 -0.73
C MET A 67 -9.53 1.48 -1.76
N ALA A 68 -10.58 0.73 -1.37
CA ALA A 68 -11.71 0.45 -2.24
C ALA A 68 -12.52 1.71 -2.58
N ALA A 69 -12.71 2.63 -1.62
CA ALA A 69 -13.39 3.90 -1.86
C ALA A 69 -12.58 4.80 -2.80
N GLY A 70 -11.27 4.89 -2.58
CA GLY A 70 -10.36 5.63 -3.47
C GLY A 70 -10.37 5.10 -4.90
N ALA A 71 -10.29 3.78 -5.07
CA ALA A 71 -10.33 3.15 -6.38
C ALA A 71 -11.61 3.45 -7.17
N LYS A 72 -12.75 3.53 -6.49
CA LYS A 72 -14.05 3.86 -7.12
C LYS A 72 -14.12 5.29 -7.66
N THR A 73 -13.33 6.21 -7.14
CA THR A 73 -13.28 7.61 -7.58
C THR A 73 -12.16 7.87 -8.59
N ALA A 74 -11.24 6.92 -8.72
CA ALA A 74 -10.11 7.01 -9.62
C ALA A 74 -10.55 7.03 -11.09
N VAL A 75 -9.97 7.94 -11.87
CA VAL A 75 -10.21 8.05 -13.32
C VAL A 75 -9.04 7.52 -14.15
N GLY A 76 -7.94 7.14 -13.51
CA GLY A 76 -6.74 6.63 -14.17
C GLY A 76 -6.90 5.20 -14.69
N ASP A 77 -6.16 4.90 -15.78
CA ASP A 77 -6.04 3.53 -16.32
C ASP A 77 -5.30 2.60 -15.37
N TRP A 78 -4.43 3.17 -14.52
CA TRP A 78 -3.62 2.48 -13.53
C TRP A 78 -3.83 3.05 -12.14
N LEU A 79 -3.81 2.17 -11.14
CA LEU A 79 -3.95 2.47 -9.73
C LEU A 79 -2.66 2.13 -9.01
N LEU A 80 -2.15 3.07 -8.22
CA LEU A 80 -1.08 2.82 -7.26
C LEU A 80 -1.64 2.98 -5.86
N PHE A 81 -1.78 1.88 -5.14
CA PHE A 81 -2.11 1.89 -3.72
C PHE A 81 -0.84 1.99 -2.89
N ILE A 82 -0.71 3.01 -2.07
CA ILE A 82 0.47 3.22 -1.24
C ILE A 82 0.09 3.78 0.12
N HIS A 83 0.81 3.38 1.17
CA HIS A 83 0.56 3.88 2.52
C HIS A 83 1.18 5.27 2.72
N ALA A 84 0.54 6.10 3.57
CA ALA A 84 0.99 7.44 3.91
C ALA A 84 2.33 7.49 4.69
N ASP A 85 2.90 6.38 5.10
CA ASP A 85 4.21 6.27 5.75
C ASP A 85 5.26 5.58 4.85
N THR A 86 4.98 5.48 3.56
CA THR A 86 5.85 4.85 2.56
C THR A 86 6.15 5.84 1.44
N ARG A 87 7.42 6.04 1.12
CA ARG A 87 7.89 6.84 -0.02
C ARG A 87 8.60 5.96 -1.02
N LEU A 88 8.45 6.24 -2.30
CA LEU A 88 9.23 5.59 -3.33
C LEU A 88 10.53 6.35 -3.54
N GLU A 89 11.66 5.62 -3.57
CA GLU A 89 12.99 6.18 -3.76
C GLU A 89 13.23 6.63 -5.21
N PRO A 90 14.12 7.61 -5.48
CA PRO A 90 14.36 8.15 -6.82
C PRO A 90 14.57 7.08 -7.88
N GLY A 91 13.97 7.30 -9.06
CA GLY A 91 13.97 6.36 -10.18
C GLY A 91 12.71 5.49 -10.27
N TRP A 92 11.84 5.53 -9.27
CA TRP A 92 10.57 4.80 -9.30
C TRP A 92 9.67 5.23 -10.46
N GLN A 93 9.75 6.50 -10.87
CA GLN A 93 8.95 7.05 -11.94
C GLN A 93 9.15 6.26 -13.24
N MET A 94 10.41 6.17 -13.68
CA MET A 94 10.78 5.45 -14.91
C MET A 94 10.39 3.97 -14.86
N VAL A 95 10.56 3.34 -13.70
CA VAL A 95 10.17 1.93 -13.48
C VAL A 95 8.66 1.75 -13.62
N THR A 96 7.89 2.65 -13.02
CA THR A 96 6.43 2.65 -13.05
C THR A 96 5.90 2.89 -14.47
N GLU A 97 6.39 3.94 -15.14
CA GLU A 97 6.01 4.26 -16.52
C GLU A 97 6.31 3.11 -17.47
N ARG A 98 7.51 2.52 -17.35
CA ARG A 98 7.90 1.36 -18.18
C ARG A 98 6.99 0.16 -17.96
N PHE A 99 6.61 -0.09 -16.70
CA PHE A 99 5.67 -1.16 -16.37
C PHE A 99 4.28 -0.92 -16.97
N MET A 100 3.76 0.30 -16.86
CA MET A 100 2.45 0.70 -17.39
C MET A 100 2.42 0.74 -18.92
N ALA A 101 3.52 1.11 -19.56
CA ALA A 101 3.63 1.20 -21.02
C ALA A 101 3.65 -0.18 -21.72
N ASP A 102 4.05 -1.24 -21.01
CA ASP A 102 4.06 -2.60 -21.56
C ASP A 102 2.66 -3.22 -21.50
N ALA A 103 2.04 -3.40 -22.66
CA ALA A 103 0.71 -3.99 -22.80
C ALA A 103 0.61 -5.41 -22.18
N ALA A 104 1.72 -6.16 -22.11
CA ALA A 104 1.77 -7.47 -21.47
C ALA A 104 1.49 -7.40 -19.95
N ASN A 105 1.65 -6.23 -19.34
CA ASN A 105 1.41 -6.02 -17.92
C ASN A 105 -0.03 -5.62 -17.58
N ARG A 106 -0.92 -5.44 -18.57
CA ARG A 106 -2.31 -5.00 -18.33
C ARG A 106 -3.06 -5.88 -17.33
N PHE A 107 -2.78 -7.18 -17.32
CA PHE A 107 -3.32 -8.13 -16.33
C PHE A 107 -2.24 -8.66 -15.38
N CYS A 108 -1.27 -7.81 -15.05
CA CYS A 108 -0.26 -8.03 -14.04
C CYS A 108 -0.37 -6.96 -12.95
N ALA A 109 0.20 -7.23 -11.79
CA ALA A 109 0.38 -6.25 -10.73
C ALA A 109 1.85 -6.13 -10.37
N GLY A 110 2.31 -4.91 -10.12
CA GLY A 110 3.65 -4.60 -9.66
C GLY A 110 3.69 -4.30 -8.16
N HIS A 111 4.77 -4.64 -7.50
CA HIS A 111 5.08 -4.19 -6.15
C HIS A 111 6.54 -3.77 -6.07
N TYR A 112 6.85 -2.79 -5.23
CA TYR A 112 8.20 -2.29 -5.04
C TYR A 112 8.95 -3.11 -3.99
N ARG A 113 10.28 -2.91 -3.91
CA ARG A 113 11.11 -3.57 -2.92
C ARG A 113 10.94 -2.88 -1.57
N PHE A 114 10.62 -3.64 -0.54
CA PHE A 114 10.53 -3.13 0.83
C PHE A 114 11.91 -2.77 1.35
N VAL A 115 12.07 -1.53 1.80
CA VAL A 115 13.27 -1.00 2.45
C VAL A 115 12.85 -0.19 3.67
N LEU A 116 13.63 -0.25 4.74
CA LEU A 116 13.43 0.55 5.95
C LEU A 116 14.40 1.75 5.98
N ASP A 117 13.94 2.84 6.54
CA ASP A 117 14.77 4.03 6.87
C ASP A 117 15.72 3.78 8.06
N ASP A 118 16.26 2.57 8.15
CA ASP A 118 17.17 2.08 9.16
C ASP A 118 18.27 1.24 8.53
N THR A 119 19.52 1.52 8.87
CA THR A 119 20.70 0.80 8.33
C THR A 119 21.15 -0.36 9.21
N SER A 120 20.45 -0.66 10.31
CA SER A 120 20.80 -1.72 11.25
C SER A 120 20.83 -3.11 10.61
N PRO A 121 21.64 -4.03 11.12
CA PRO A 121 21.63 -5.44 10.66
C PRO A 121 20.26 -6.11 10.79
N GLU A 122 19.49 -5.70 11.80
CA GLU A 122 18.13 -6.17 12.07
C GLU A 122 17.17 -5.77 10.94
N ALA A 123 17.23 -4.50 10.50
CA ALA A 123 16.46 -4.00 9.36
C ALA A 123 16.81 -4.77 8.08
N ARG A 124 18.11 -4.97 7.79
CA ARG A 124 18.56 -5.73 6.61
C ARG A 124 18.13 -7.21 6.65
N ARG A 125 18.05 -7.84 7.83
CA ARG A 125 17.50 -9.20 7.98
C ARG A 125 16.01 -9.22 7.66
N LEU A 126 15.26 -8.26 8.16
CA LEU A 126 13.83 -8.14 7.91
C LEU A 126 13.54 -7.93 6.43
N GLU A 127 14.24 -7.01 5.75
CA GLU A 127 14.10 -6.77 4.31
C GLU A 127 14.34 -8.05 3.49
N ARG A 128 15.40 -8.81 3.82
CA ARG A 128 15.67 -10.11 3.16
C ARG A 128 14.56 -11.12 3.39
N MET A 129 14.00 -11.18 4.60
CA MET A 129 12.88 -12.05 4.93
C MET A 129 11.60 -11.65 4.17
N VAL A 130 11.34 -10.34 4.04
CA VAL A 130 10.22 -9.83 3.22
C VAL A 130 10.42 -10.17 1.75
N ALA A 131 11.61 -9.96 1.21
CA ALA A 131 11.93 -10.31 -0.18
C ALA A 131 11.74 -11.82 -0.44
N TRP A 132 12.23 -12.67 0.46
CA TRP A 132 12.02 -14.13 0.39
C TRP A 132 10.53 -14.49 0.43
N ARG A 133 9.74 -13.90 1.32
CA ARG A 133 8.28 -14.11 1.38
C ARG A 133 7.61 -13.76 0.05
N CYS A 134 7.95 -12.61 -0.54
CA CYS A 134 7.39 -12.18 -1.82
C CYS A 134 7.76 -13.14 -2.96
N GLN A 135 9.02 -13.53 -3.04
CA GLN A 135 9.51 -14.45 -4.07
C GLN A 135 8.92 -15.85 -3.94
N THR A 136 8.82 -16.36 -2.71
CA THR A 136 8.39 -17.74 -2.45
C THR A 136 6.88 -17.89 -2.51
N PHE A 137 6.15 -16.98 -1.87
CA PHE A 137 4.69 -17.08 -1.70
C PHE A 137 3.89 -16.10 -2.55
N GLY A 138 4.55 -15.12 -3.22
CA GLY A 138 3.83 -14.07 -3.95
C GLY A 138 2.97 -13.22 -3.02
N LEU A 139 3.48 -12.84 -1.85
CA LEU A 139 2.73 -12.11 -0.81
C LEU A 139 3.41 -10.79 -0.43
N PRO A 140 3.46 -9.78 -1.32
CA PRO A 140 3.78 -8.42 -0.90
C PRO A 140 2.66 -7.89 0.01
N TYR A 141 3.03 -7.03 0.96
CA TYR A 141 2.09 -6.30 1.81
C TYR A 141 1.91 -4.87 1.30
N GLY A 142 0.94 -4.16 1.85
CA GLY A 142 0.60 -2.80 1.43
C GLY A 142 1.71 -1.77 1.62
N ASP A 143 2.72 -2.04 2.46
CA ASP A 143 3.92 -1.22 2.63
C ASP A 143 4.92 -1.29 1.46
N GLN A 144 4.66 -2.16 0.49
CA GLN A 144 5.44 -2.27 -0.76
C GLN A 144 4.78 -1.55 -1.94
N GLY A 145 3.64 -0.91 -1.73
CA GLY A 145 2.81 -0.38 -2.80
C GLY A 145 2.28 -1.49 -3.71
N LEU A 146 1.14 -1.23 -4.34
CA LEU A 146 0.56 -2.12 -5.34
C LEU A 146 0.19 -1.31 -6.57
N LEU A 147 0.90 -1.53 -7.68
CA LEU A 147 0.63 -0.96 -8.99
C LEU A 147 -0.16 -1.97 -9.82
N ILE A 148 -1.36 -1.60 -10.26
CA ILE A 148 -2.26 -2.49 -11.00
C ILE A 148 -3.11 -1.70 -11.98
N SER A 149 -3.44 -2.25 -13.16
CA SER A 149 -4.41 -1.59 -14.03
C SER A 149 -5.80 -1.57 -13.39
N ASN A 150 -6.56 -0.51 -13.63
CA ASN A 150 -7.91 -0.39 -13.11
C ASN A 150 -8.80 -1.55 -13.58
N GLU A 151 -8.68 -1.93 -14.84
CA GLU A 151 -9.38 -3.09 -15.41
C GLU A 151 -9.06 -4.40 -14.67
N PHE A 152 -7.79 -4.65 -14.37
CA PHE A 152 -7.41 -5.88 -13.65
C PHE A 152 -7.85 -5.84 -12.19
N TYR A 153 -7.77 -4.68 -11.55
CA TYR A 153 -8.29 -4.47 -10.19
C TYR A 153 -9.78 -4.79 -10.09
N GLU A 154 -10.59 -4.26 -11.03
CA GLU A 154 -12.03 -4.54 -11.11
C GLU A 154 -12.30 -6.03 -11.41
N HIS A 155 -11.55 -6.63 -12.34
CA HIS A 155 -11.66 -8.06 -12.65
C HIS A 155 -11.41 -8.96 -11.43
N LEU A 156 -10.49 -8.55 -10.54
CA LEU A 156 -10.21 -9.24 -9.28
C LEU A 156 -11.30 -9.00 -8.21
N GLY A 157 -12.23 -8.07 -8.42
CA GLY A 157 -13.26 -7.67 -7.47
C GLY A 157 -12.76 -6.73 -6.37
N GLY A 158 -11.62 -6.08 -6.57
CA GLY A 158 -11.09 -5.02 -5.72
C GLY A 158 -10.74 -5.42 -4.29
N PHE A 159 -10.43 -4.43 -3.45
CA PHE A 159 -10.17 -4.67 -2.02
C PHE A 159 -11.45 -5.06 -1.27
N PRO A 160 -11.40 -6.14 -0.47
CA PRO A 160 -12.52 -6.48 0.39
C PRO A 160 -12.63 -5.51 1.58
N SER A 161 -13.86 -5.26 2.02
CA SER A 161 -14.13 -4.45 3.21
C SER A 161 -13.90 -5.27 4.49
N ILE A 162 -12.64 -5.61 4.76
CA ILE A 162 -12.22 -6.34 5.97
C ILE A 162 -11.23 -5.48 6.77
N PRO A 163 -11.21 -5.59 8.11
CA PRO A 163 -10.44 -4.68 8.96
C PRO A 163 -8.93 -4.99 8.99
N LEU A 164 -8.52 -6.16 8.54
CA LEU A 164 -7.11 -6.60 8.48
C LEU A 164 -6.95 -7.68 7.39
N MET A 165 -5.75 -7.83 6.80
CA MET A 165 -5.42 -8.77 5.71
C MET A 165 -6.12 -8.45 4.38
N GLU A 166 -6.54 -7.22 4.18
CA GLU A 166 -7.15 -6.73 2.94
C GLU A 166 -6.20 -6.84 1.74
N ASP A 167 -4.92 -6.52 1.96
CA ASP A 167 -3.84 -6.65 0.99
C ASP A 167 -3.57 -8.12 0.63
N VAL A 168 -3.44 -8.98 1.63
CA VAL A 168 -3.31 -10.43 1.43
C VAL A 168 -4.50 -11.00 0.67
N ALA A 169 -5.71 -10.57 1.01
CA ALA A 169 -6.94 -11.05 0.37
C ALA A 169 -7.00 -10.66 -1.11
N LEU A 170 -6.55 -9.45 -1.50
CA LEU A 170 -6.47 -9.03 -2.89
C LEU A 170 -5.35 -9.76 -3.62
N VAL A 171 -4.13 -9.73 -3.08
CA VAL A 171 -2.94 -10.29 -3.72
C VAL A 171 -3.07 -11.80 -3.97
N ARG A 172 -3.73 -12.54 -3.09
CA ARG A 172 -4.00 -13.99 -3.29
C ARG A 172 -4.88 -14.30 -4.50
N ARG A 173 -5.65 -13.34 -5.01
CA ARG A 173 -6.42 -13.50 -6.25
C ARG A 173 -5.57 -13.29 -7.50
N ILE A 174 -4.36 -12.75 -7.33
CA ILE A 174 -3.40 -12.57 -8.41
C ILE A 174 -2.55 -13.83 -8.52
N ALA A 175 -2.57 -14.46 -9.70
CA ALA A 175 -1.69 -15.59 -9.96
C ALA A 175 -0.21 -15.17 -9.82
N LYS A 176 0.62 -15.96 -9.15
CA LYS A 176 2.00 -15.59 -8.81
C LYS A 176 2.82 -15.10 -10.01
N HIS A 177 2.64 -15.69 -11.21
CA HIS A 177 3.35 -15.28 -12.43
C HIS A 177 2.94 -13.90 -12.97
N ARG A 178 1.78 -13.39 -12.54
CA ARG A 178 1.26 -12.03 -12.84
C ARG A 178 1.67 -10.98 -11.82
N LEU A 179 2.29 -11.39 -10.70
CA LEU A 179 2.81 -10.50 -9.69
C LEU A 179 4.29 -10.23 -9.97
N LYS A 180 4.65 -8.99 -10.26
CA LYS A 180 5.99 -8.58 -10.69
C LYS A 180 6.67 -7.73 -9.62
N ALA A 181 7.88 -8.11 -9.23
CA ALA A 181 8.72 -7.25 -8.40
C ALA A 181 9.31 -6.13 -9.28
N LEU A 182 9.04 -4.88 -8.93
CA LEU A 182 9.56 -3.70 -9.60
C LEU A 182 10.93 -3.33 -9.02
N PRO A 183 11.93 -2.98 -9.86
CA PRO A 183 13.28 -2.66 -9.42
C PRO A 183 13.39 -1.21 -8.90
N ALA A 184 12.54 -0.84 -7.94
CA ALA A 184 12.57 0.43 -7.21
C ALA A 184 12.18 0.17 -5.76
N ASP A 185 12.62 1.05 -4.85
CA ASP A 185 12.51 0.88 -3.42
C ASP A 185 11.32 1.64 -2.85
N ALA A 186 10.54 0.95 -2.01
CA ALA A 186 9.52 1.53 -1.15
C ALA A 186 10.11 1.68 0.26
N LEU A 187 10.54 2.90 0.58
CA LEU A 187 11.11 3.27 1.86
C LEU A 187 9.99 3.47 2.89
N THR A 188 9.96 2.62 3.89
CA THR A 188 8.97 2.62 4.97
C THR A 188 9.62 3.00 6.29
N SER A 189 8.91 3.76 7.12
CA SER A 189 9.43 4.18 8.42
C SER A 189 9.66 3.02 9.39
N ALA A 190 10.87 2.98 9.98
CA ALA A 190 11.27 1.99 10.96
C ALA A 190 10.75 2.31 12.39
N VAL A 191 10.14 3.47 12.62
CA VAL A 191 9.65 3.92 13.94
C VAL A 191 8.83 2.84 14.66
N ARG A 192 7.98 2.14 13.93
CA ARG A 192 7.16 1.06 14.49
C ARG A 192 8.00 -0.17 14.89
N TYR A 193 9.10 -0.43 14.18
CA TYR A 193 10.01 -1.54 14.48
C TYR A 193 10.93 -1.21 15.65
N HIS A 194 11.37 0.05 15.77
CA HIS A 194 12.10 0.52 16.95
C HIS A 194 11.26 0.41 18.22
N ARG A 195 9.95 0.76 18.14
CA ARG A 195 9.05 0.67 19.29
C ARG A 195 8.67 -0.78 19.65
N ASP A 196 8.26 -1.57 18.65
CA ASP A 196 7.64 -2.89 18.85
C ASP A 196 8.65 -4.05 18.73
N GLY A 197 9.89 -3.76 18.33
CA GLY A 197 10.99 -4.73 18.10
C GLY A 197 10.97 -5.40 16.74
N TYR A 198 12.18 -5.66 16.22
CA TYR A 198 12.42 -6.32 14.91
C TYR A 198 12.09 -7.81 14.88
N ILE A 199 11.78 -8.43 16.03
CA ILE A 199 11.40 -9.84 16.14
C ILE A 199 9.90 -9.96 16.46
N LEU A 200 9.42 -9.26 17.48
CA LEU A 200 8.05 -9.41 17.98
C LEU A 200 7.01 -8.95 16.96
N ARG A 201 7.27 -7.82 16.29
CA ARG A 201 6.36 -7.31 15.28
C ARG A 201 6.21 -8.23 14.06
N PRO A 202 7.30 -8.69 13.39
CA PRO A 202 7.19 -9.67 12.32
C PRO A 202 6.59 -11.00 12.77
N ALA A 203 6.93 -11.50 13.95
CA ALA A 203 6.37 -12.74 14.50
C ALA A 203 4.85 -12.63 14.69
N ARG A 204 4.37 -11.50 15.23
CA ARG A 204 2.94 -11.20 15.35
C ARG A 204 2.24 -11.12 13.99
N ASN A 205 2.87 -10.46 13.01
CA ASN A 205 2.33 -10.38 11.65
C ASN A 205 2.23 -11.78 11.02
N LEU A 206 3.25 -12.62 11.20
CA LEU A 206 3.27 -13.99 10.71
C LEU A 206 2.22 -14.87 11.39
N LEU A 207 2.03 -14.70 12.71
CA LEU A 207 0.97 -15.39 13.44
C LEU A 207 -0.41 -15.00 12.92
N CYS A 208 -0.67 -13.69 12.74
CA CYS A 208 -1.94 -13.21 12.17
C CYS A 208 -2.16 -13.75 10.75
N LEU A 209 -1.10 -13.81 9.94
CA LEU A 209 -1.16 -14.40 8.61
C LEU A 209 -1.49 -15.91 8.65
N GLY A 210 -0.82 -16.66 9.51
CA GLY A 210 -1.08 -18.10 9.70
C GLY A 210 -2.52 -18.36 10.14
N LEU A 211 -3.01 -17.62 11.13
CA LEU A 211 -4.39 -17.72 11.61
C LEU A 211 -5.40 -17.34 10.52
N TYR A 212 -5.09 -16.33 9.69
CA TYR A 212 -5.91 -15.97 8.54
C TYR A 212 -6.04 -17.12 7.54
N PHE A 213 -4.93 -17.82 7.24
CA PHE A 213 -4.95 -18.99 6.36
C PHE A 213 -5.69 -20.19 6.96
N LEU A 214 -5.74 -20.30 8.29
CA LEU A 214 -6.55 -21.30 9.00
C LEU A 214 -8.03 -20.92 9.08
N GLY A 215 -8.46 -19.79 8.47
CA GLY A 215 -9.85 -19.38 8.40
C GLY A 215 -10.34 -18.55 9.59
N VAL A 216 -9.45 -18.07 10.46
CA VAL A 216 -9.83 -17.16 11.54
C VAL A 216 -10.31 -15.83 10.94
N ARG A 217 -11.48 -15.38 11.36
CA ARG A 217 -12.11 -14.15 10.85
C ARG A 217 -11.23 -12.93 11.13
N PRO A 218 -11.02 -12.02 10.14
CA PRO A 218 -10.18 -10.83 10.29
C PRO A 218 -10.51 -9.95 11.49
N ALA A 219 -11.78 -9.88 11.91
CA ALA A 219 -12.21 -9.13 13.07
C ALA A 219 -11.55 -9.61 14.38
N PHE A 220 -11.31 -10.90 14.55
CA PHE A 220 -10.58 -11.44 15.71
C PHE A 220 -9.07 -11.19 15.62
N LEU A 221 -8.53 -11.16 14.41
CA LEU A 221 -7.09 -10.89 14.19
C LEU A 221 -6.74 -9.45 14.58
N VAL A 222 -7.67 -8.50 14.47
CA VAL A 222 -7.48 -7.11 14.92
C VAL A 222 -7.13 -7.07 16.41
N LEU A 223 -7.79 -7.87 17.25
CA LEU A 223 -7.53 -7.92 18.70
C LEU A 223 -6.09 -8.35 19.01
N LEU A 224 -5.56 -9.31 18.24
CA LEU A 224 -4.16 -9.74 18.36
C LEU A 224 -3.19 -8.69 17.80
N TYR A 225 -3.57 -8.05 16.70
CA TYR A 225 -2.74 -7.06 16.03
C TYR A 225 -2.61 -5.75 16.82
N THR A 226 -3.66 -5.34 17.54
CA THR A 226 -3.70 -4.11 18.33
C THR A 226 -3.22 -4.27 19.77
N ARG A 227 -3.18 -5.49 20.32
CA ARG A 227 -2.60 -5.77 21.64
C ARG A 227 -1.12 -5.38 21.65
N GLY A 228 -0.81 -4.23 22.25
CA GLY A 228 0.54 -3.62 22.32
C GLY A 228 0.60 -2.22 21.70
N ARG A 229 -0.56 -1.61 21.43
CA ARG A 229 -0.69 -0.20 21.02
C ARG A 229 -1.20 0.72 22.13
N GLU A 230 -1.39 0.19 23.35
CA GLU A 230 -1.66 0.97 24.56
C GLU A 230 -0.36 1.36 25.27
#